data_de8f6b28efc11dd837b9c3473e4ea6bd
#
_entry.id   de8f6b28efc11dd837b9c3473e4ea6bd
#
_cell.length_a   1.000
_cell.length_b   1.000
_cell.length_c   1.000
_cell.angle_alpha   90.00
_cell.angle_beta   90.00
_cell.angle_gamma   90.00
#
_symmetry.space_group_name_H-M   'P 1'
#
loop_
_entity.id
_entity.type
_entity.pdbx_description
1 polymer ?
#
loop_
_entity_poly.entity_id
_entity_poly.type
_entity_poly.pdbx_seq_one_letter_code
_entity_poly.pdbx_strand_id
1 'polypeptide(L)'
;MYSKHASAQYQRQDVLSASPAQLIAKLYDLAVLACHTGDRIKLRKILIELISSLNFEDGGDLSVRLSQIYEFCMRESISGDLNLVHELL
;
A
#
# COMPACT_ATOMS: atom_id res chain seq x y z
N MET A 1 27.74 -9.06 6.84
CA MET A 1 27.37 -7.78 6.21
C MET A 1 26.46 -8.02 5.03
N TYR A 2 25.33 -7.36 4.99
CA TYR A 2 24.36 -7.55 3.91
C TYR A 2 24.73 -6.73 2.70
N SER A 3 24.85 -7.36 1.53
CA SER A 3 24.90 -6.66 0.27
C SER A 3 23.51 -6.12 -0.10
N LYS A 4 23.45 -5.14 -1.01
CA LYS A 4 22.17 -4.66 -1.51
C LYS A 4 21.32 -5.79 -2.13
N HIS A 5 21.95 -6.76 -2.75
CA HIS A 5 21.31 -7.93 -3.32
C HIS A 5 20.66 -8.81 -2.27
N ALA A 6 21.37 -9.10 -1.20
CA ALA A 6 20.84 -9.94 -0.11
C ALA A 6 19.64 -9.27 0.55
N SER A 7 19.71 -7.96 0.76
CA SER A 7 18.63 -7.18 1.35
C SER A 7 17.36 -7.20 0.48
N ALA A 8 17.51 -7.01 -0.82
CA ALA A 8 16.40 -7.03 -1.76
C ALA A 8 15.76 -8.42 -1.87
N GLN A 9 16.59 -9.47 -1.88
CA GLN A 9 16.12 -10.85 -1.90
C GLN A 9 15.34 -11.20 -0.63
N TYR A 10 15.81 -10.74 0.51
CA TYR A 10 15.17 -10.98 1.80
C TYR A 10 13.78 -10.32 1.84
N GLN A 11 13.68 -9.07 1.40
CA GLN A 11 12.40 -8.37 1.33
C GLN A 11 11.42 -9.08 0.41
N ARG A 12 11.88 -9.55 -0.72
CA ARG A 12 11.04 -10.27 -1.69
C ARG A 12 10.50 -11.57 -1.11
N GLN A 13 11.34 -12.35 -0.44
CA GLN A 13 10.92 -13.58 0.23
C GLN A 13 9.91 -13.30 1.33
N ASP A 14 10.13 -12.26 2.10
CA ASP A 14 9.24 -11.84 3.18
C ASP A 14 7.85 -11.51 2.64
N VAL A 15 7.75 -10.79 1.53
CA VAL A 15 6.48 -10.46 0.88
C VAL A 15 5.80 -11.73 0.35
N LEU A 16 6.55 -12.61 -0.33
CA LEU A 16 5.99 -13.82 -0.94
C LEU A 16 5.49 -14.83 0.08
N SER A 17 6.11 -14.88 1.26
CA SER A 17 5.72 -15.82 2.31
C SER A 17 4.80 -15.20 3.36
N ALA A 18 4.44 -13.93 3.23
CA ALA A 18 3.60 -13.25 4.21
C ALA A 18 2.16 -13.77 4.17
N SER A 19 1.52 -13.81 5.34
CA SER A 19 0.07 -14.02 5.41
C SER A 19 -0.66 -12.83 4.77
N PRO A 20 -1.95 -12.96 4.42
CA PRO A 20 -2.72 -11.84 3.87
C PRO A 20 -2.66 -10.59 4.75
N ALA A 21 -2.77 -10.73 6.06
CA ALA A 21 -2.69 -9.60 6.99
C ALA A 21 -1.31 -8.94 6.97
N GLN A 22 -0.24 -9.76 6.96
CA GLN A 22 1.13 -9.26 6.88
C GLN A 22 1.42 -8.57 5.56
N LEU A 23 0.87 -9.09 4.47
CA LEU A 23 1.01 -8.46 3.16
C LEU A 23 0.37 -7.07 3.13
N ILE A 24 -0.83 -6.94 3.68
CA ILE A 24 -1.52 -5.64 3.78
C ILE A 24 -0.69 -4.66 4.61
N ALA A 25 -0.16 -5.09 5.76
CA ALA A 25 0.68 -4.25 6.60
C ALA A 25 1.93 -3.75 5.84
N LYS A 26 2.56 -4.62 5.06
CA LYS A 26 3.72 -4.22 4.25
C LYS A 26 3.36 -3.25 3.14
N LEU A 27 2.20 -3.42 2.52
CA LEU A 27 1.72 -2.48 1.51
C LEU A 27 1.47 -1.10 2.12
N TYR A 28 0.91 -1.03 3.33
CA TYR A 28 0.75 0.24 4.06
C TYR A 28 2.10 0.90 4.33
N ASP A 29 3.08 0.14 4.81
CA ASP A 29 4.42 0.68 5.07
C ASP A 29 5.06 1.26 3.80
N LEU A 30 4.94 0.56 2.69
CA LEU A 30 5.46 1.02 1.40
C LEU A 30 4.71 2.25 0.89
N ALA A 31 3.40 2.32 1.10
CA ALA A 31 2.59 3.47 0.73
C ALA A 31 3.00 4.71 1.53
N VAL A 32 3.20 4.57 2.83
CA VAL A 32 3.66 5.66 3.69
C VAL A 32 5.04 6.16 3.24
N LEU A 33 5.93 5.23 2.94
CA LEU A 33 7.26 5.58 2.43
C LEU A 33 7.16 6.34 1.10
N ALA A 34 6.29 5.90 0.19
CA ALA A 34 6.07 6.57 -1.08
C ALA A 34 5.54 8.00 -0.88
N CYS A 35 4.67 8.23 0.12
CA CYS A 35 4.22 9.56 0.47
C CYS A 35 5.37 10.45 0.94
N HIS A 36 6.24 9.91 1.79
CA HIS A 36 7.38 10.66 2.32
C HIS A 36 8.41 11.03 1.24
N THR A 37 8.62 10.13 0.29
CA THR A 37 9.58 10.36 -0.80
C THR A 37 8.97 11.10 -1.99
N GLY A 38 7.67 11.34 -1.98
CA GLY A 38 6.97 12.02 -3.07
C GLY A 38 6.83 11.16 -4.33
N ASP A 39 6.95 9.84 -4.21
CA ASP A 39 6.85 8.92 -5.33
C ASP A 39 5.39 8.59 -5.62
N ARG A 40 4.75 9.43 -6.40
CA ARG A 40 3.33 9.33 -6.73
C ARG A 40 3.01 8.09 -7.55
N ILE A 41 3.89 7.71 -8.46
CA ILE A 41 3.69 6.53 -9.32
C ILE A 41 3.70 5.27 -8.48
N LYS A 42 4.68 5.13 -7.59
CA LYS A 42 4.78 4.00 -6.69
C LYS A 42 3.58 3.94 -5.74
N LEU A 43 3.17 5.08 -5.19
CA LEU A 43 2.00 5.15 -4.33
C LEU A 43 0.76 4.63 -5.03
N ARG A 44 0.51 5.04 -6.27
CA ARG A 44 -0.65 4.59 -7.04
C ARG A 44 -0.61 3.09 -7.29
N LYS A 45 0.56 2.54 -7.60
CA LYS A 45 0.71 1.08 -7.78
C LYS A 45 0.36 0.32 -6.51
N ILE A 46 0.80 0.82 -5.36
CA ILE A 46 0.50 0.21 -4.06
C ILE A 46 -0.98 0.29 -3.76
N LEU A 47 -1.61 1.43 -4.01
CA LEU A 47 -3.05 1.61 -3.79
C LEU A 47 -3.88 0.66 -4.66
N ILE A 48 -3.47 0.44 -5.91
CA ILE A 48 -4.13 -0.54 -6.78
C ILE A 48 -4.06 -1.93 -6.16
N GLU A 49 -2.91 -2.33 -5.62
CA GLU A 49 -2.77 -3.62 -4.95
C GLU A 49 -3.66 -3.72 -3.71
N LEU A 50 -3.75 -2.65 -2.93
CA LEU A 50 -4.63 -2.61 -1.75
C LEU A 50 -6.09 -2.75 -2.15
N ILE A 51 -6.53 -2.05 -3.20
CA ILE A 51 -7.90 -2.17 -3.71
C ILE A 51 -8.15 -3.59 -4.19
N SER A 52 -7.22 -4.16 -4.94
CA SER A 52 -7.35 -5.52 -5.48
C SER A 52 -7.40 -6.58 -4.38
N SER A 53 -6.86 -6.31 -3.21
CA SER A 53 -6.84 -7.24 -2.08
C SER A 53 -8.15 -7.25 -1.28
N LEU A 54 -9.06 -6.30 -1.53
CA LEU A 54 -10.31 -6.22 -0.80
C LEU A 54 -11.23 -7.38 -1.16
N ASN A 55 -11.83 -7.97 -0.11
CA ASN A 55 -12.81 -9.02 -0.27
C ASN A 55 -14.18 -8.48 0.14
N PHE A 56 -15.00 -8.11 -0.84
CA PHE A 56 -16.30 -7.51 -0.60
C PHE A 56 -17.32 -8.51 -0.07
N GLU A 57 -17.16 -9.80 -0.36
CA GLU A 57 -18.06 -10.83 0.14
C GLU A 57 -17.89 -11.04 1.65
N ASP A 58 -16.66 -11.23 2.10
CA ASP A 58 -16.35 -11.49 3.51
C ASP A 58 -16.19 -10.20 4.31
N GLY A 59 -15.65 -9.16 3.70
CA GLY A 59 -15.37 -7.89 4.36
C GLY A 59 -16.56 -6.95 4.49
N GLY A 60 -17.61 -7.13 3.66
CA GLY A 60 -18.84 -6.35 3.74
C GLY A 60 -18.61 -4.84 3.76
N ASP A 61 -19.21 -4.17 4.75
CA ASP A 61 -19.14 -2.73 4.90
C ASP A 61 -17.71 -2.21 5.10
N LEU A 62 -16.86 -2.98 5.77
CA LEU A 62 -15.47 -2.60 5.98
C LEU A 62 -14.74 -2.48 4.65
N SER A 63 -14.91 -3.46 3.77
CA SER A 63 -14.29 -3.43 2.44
C SER A 63 -14.78 -2.24 1.62
N VAL A 64 -16.07 -1.92 1.68
CA VAL A 64 -16.65 -0.76 1.00
C VAL A 64 -16.01 0.53 1.52
N ARG A 65 -15.91 0.70 2.83
CA ARG A 65 -15.29 1.89 3.44
C ARG A 65 -13.83 2.03 3.07
N LEU A 66 -13.09 0.93 3.09
CA LEU A 66 -11.67 0.93 2.71
C LEU A 66 -11.51 1.28 1.24
N SER A 67 -12.37 0.76 0.35
CA SER A 67 -12.30 1.09 -1.06
C SER A 67 -12.52 2.57 -1.31
N GLN A 68 -13.42 3.20 -0.56
CA GLN A 68 -13.67 4.64 -0.67
C GLN A 68 -12.45 5.46 -0.24
N ILE A 69 -11.78 5.05 0.84
CA ILE A 69 -10.55 5.71 1.30
C ILE A 69 -9.45 5.56 0.25
N TYR A 70 -9.27 4.36 -0.28
CA TYR A 70 -8.23 4.09 -1.28
C TYR A 70 -8.49 4.85 -2.58
N GLU A 71 -9.75 4.95 -3.01
CA GLU A 71 -10.12 5.73 -4.20
C GLU A 71 -9.83 7.22 -4.00
N PHE A 72 -10.12 7.76 -2.82
CA PHE A 72 -9.76 9.13 -2.48
C PHE A 72 -8.25 9.31 -2.55
N CYS A 73 -7.49 8.38 -1.96
CA CYS A 73 -6.03 8.42 -2.00
C CYS A 73 -5.50 8.33 -3.43
N MET A 74 -6.14 7.54 -4.28
CA MET A 74 -5.78 7.46 -5.71
C MET A 74 -5.92 8.81 -6.41
N ARG A 75 -7.00 9.53 -6.16
CA ARG A 75 -7.21 10.87 -6.74
C ARG A 75 -6.15 11.85 -6.24
N GLU A 76 -5.90 11.85 -4.93
CA GLU A 76 -4.89 12.73 -4.34
C GLU A 76 -3.47 12.39 -4.82
N SER A 77 -3.19 11.13 -5.14
CA SER A 77 -1.87 10.71 -5.58
C SER A 77 -1.47 11.26 -6.95
N ILE A 78 -2.43 11.75 -7.74
CA ILE A 78 -2.15 12.31 -9.06
C ILE A 78 -1.55 13.71 -8.95
N SER A 79 -2.19 14.61 -8.21
CA SER A 79 -1.75 16.00 -8.08
C SER A 79 -2.08 16.62 -6.73
N GLY A 80 -2.63 15.84 -5.80
CA GLY A 80 -3.08 16.32 -4.50
C GLY A 80 -2.00 16.31 -3.43
N ASP A 81 -2.44 16.40 -2.18
CA ASP A 81 -1.58 16.48 -1.01
C ASP A 81 -1.25 15.08 -0.47
N LEU A 82 0.00 14.68 -0.63
CA LEU A 82 0.48 13.38 -0.13
C LEU A 82 0.48 13.31 1.40
N ASN A 83 0.56 14.41 2.10
CA ASN A 83 0.42 14.42 3.56
C ASN A 83 -0.98 13.98 3.98
N LEU A 84 -2.00 14.39 3.24
CA LEU A 84 -3.36 13.97 3.49
C LEU A 84 -3.53 12.47 3.24
N VAL A 85 -2.91 11.94 2.19
CA VAL A 85 -2.90 10.49 1.93
C VAL A 85 -2.23 9.75 3.08
N HIS A 86 -1.10 10.26 3.55
CA HIS A 86 -0.38 9.67 4.69
C HIS A 86 -1.25 9.62 5.95
N GLU A 87 -1.99 10.68 6.23
CA GLU A 87 -2.87 10.73 7.40
C GLU A 87 -4.00 9.69 7.32
N LEU A 88 -4.49 9.41 6.11
CA LEU A 88 -5.57 8.43 5.92
C LEU A 88 -5.10 6.98 5.97
N LEU A 89 -3.85 6.72 5.64
CA LEU A 89 -3.26 5.40 5.71
C LEU A 89 -2.63 5.17 7.09
#